data_95fda52714fd42e5bc277399daa533a7
#
_entry.id   95fda52714fd42e5bc277399daa533a7
#
_cell.length_a   1.000
_cell.length_b   1.000
_cell.length_c   1.000
_cell.angle_alpha   90.00
_cell.angle_beta   90.00
_cell.angle_gamma   90.00
#
_symmetry.space_group_name_H-M   'P 1'
#
loop_
_entity.id
_entity.type
_entity.pdbx_description
1 polymer ?
#
loop_
_entity_poly.entity_id
_entity_poly.type
_entity_poly.pdbx_seq_one_letter_code
_entity_poly.pdbx_strand_id
1 'polypeptide(L)'
;WVFQTSEDGATLQEDFKQGHANCRKITADLSHARYISYQPLKYNGWMLCYIIPAVDARQPFAFINNFEIILFAFFICIVLLLIFALWKINQKNQTSLLRQAHTDALTGLLNKVYAEHTISEWLREKDFEDFQALMMIDMDYFKQINDTYGHATGDQVLKIFAGFLKEQFRTTDIIGRVGGDEFMILMKNVRLDYSIHLHLQKLYTNLQNIDIPEINGRKLSCSIGCAVAPTDAESFSQLYRLADHALYTAKQNGRGRFVIYHDIKNQQETVLS
;
A
#
# COMPACT_ATOMS: atom_id res chain seq x y z
N TRP A 1 26.72 66.47 -30.60
CA TRP A 1 25.74 67.56 -30.33
C TRP A 1 24.47 67.06 -29.65
N VAL A 2 24.26 65.77 -29.49
CA VAL A 2 23.10 65.15 -28.83
C VAL A 2 23.18 65.16 -27.28
N PHE A 3 24.33 65.56 -26.71
CA PHE A 3 24.60 65.51 -25.27
C PHE A 3 24.41 66.82 -24.51
N GLN A 4 24.01 67.86 -25.18
CA GLN A 4 23.91 69.21 -24.54
C GLN A 4 22.66 69.42 -23.67
N THR A 5 21.68 68.56 -23.72
CA THR A 5 20.40 68.76 -23.05
C THR A 5 20.03 67.63 -22.01
N SER A 6 20.89 66.65 -21.76
CA SER A 6 20.66 65.61 -20.75
C SER A 6 21.50 65.84 -19.51
N GLU A 7 21.05 65.46 -18.33
CA GLU A 7 21.74 65.49 -17.05
C GLU A 7 23.08 64.74 -17.11
N ASP A 8 23.13 63.68 -17.95
CA ASP A 8 24.34 62.91 -18.25
C ASP A 8 25.37 63.74 -19.06
N GLY A 9 24.92 64.66 -19.93
CA GLY A 9 25.79 65.53 -20.73
C GLY A 9 26.45 66.64 -19.90
N ALA A 10 25.73 67.20 -18.92
CA ALA A 10 26.28 68.21 -18.00
C ALA A 10 27.37 67.64 -17.13
N THR A 11 27.18 66.47 -16.57
CA THR A 11 28.19 65.77 -15.72
C THR A 11 29.40 65.33 -16.53
N LEU A 12 29.24 64.95 -17.80
CA LEU A 12 30.32 64.58 -18.71
C LEU A 12 31.18 65.83 -19.03
N GLN A 13 30.57 66.99 -19.23
CA GLN A 13 31.31 68.23 -19.43
C GLN A 13 32.11 68.69 -18.21
N GLU A 14 31.58 68.44 -17.00
CA GLU A 14 32.25 68.76 -15.76
C GLU A 14 33.47 67.87 -15.54
N ASP A 15 33.32 66.53 -15.75
CA ASP A 15 34.43 65.59 -15.70
C ASP A 15 35.54 65.94 -16.71
N PHE A 16 35.16 66.40 -17.92
CA PHE A 16 36.14 66.83 -18.95
C PHE A 16 36.88 68.08 -18.55
N LYS A 17 36.20 69.07 -17.95
CA LYS A 17 36.82 70.27 -17.47
C LYS A 17 37.78 70.04 -16.32
N GLN A 18 37.46 69.07 -15.46
CA GLN A 18 38.25 68.75 -14.27
C GLN A 18 39.35 67.70 -14.58
N GLY A 19 39.38 67.17 -15.81
CA GLY A 19 40.34 66.14 -16.19
C GLY A 19 40.19 64.79 -15.48
N HIS A 20 38.97 64.45 -15.08
CA HIS A 20 38.68 63.18 -14.42
C HIS A 20 38.51 62.04 -15.41
N ALA A 21 39.09 60.88 -15.08
CA ALA A 21 38.81 59.64 -15.81
C ALA A 21 37.56 58.95 -15.23
N ASN A 22 36.65 58.52 -16.09
CA ASN A 22 35.43 57.82 -15.64
C ASN A 22 34.86 56.91 -16.74
N CYS A 23 33.93 56.02 -16.36
CA CYS A 23 33.13 55.21 -17.29
C CYS A 23 31.65 55.38 -16.93
N ARG A 24 30.86 55.86 -17.86
CA ARG A 24 29.42 56.09 -17.64
C ARG A 24 28.55 55.46 -18.71
N LYS A 25 27.36 55.01 -18.31
CA LYS A 25 26.33 54.60 -19.25
C LYS A 25 25.46 55.83 -19.57
N ILE A 26 25.44 56.22 -20.80
CA ILE A 26 24.58 57.31 -21.29
C ILE A 26 23.41 56.73 -22.04
N THR A 27 22.19 57.12 -21.67
CA THR A 27 20.95 56.68 -22.26
C THR A 27 20.26 57.86 -22.93
N ALA A 28 20.44 58.02 -24.23
CA ALA A 28 19.71 59.04 -25.01
C ALA A 28 18.27 58.58 -25.35
N ASP A 29 18.08 57.25 -25.45
CA ASP A 29 16.82 56.55 -25.64
C ASP A 29 17.04 55.11 -25.25
N LEU A 30 16.02 54.35 -24.80
CA LEU A 30 16.12 52.93 -24.36
C LEU A 30 16.77 52.02 -25.39
N SER A 31 16.65 52.36 -26.71
CA SER A 31 17.25 51.60 -27.80
C SER A 31 18.68 52.02 -28.15
N HIS A 32 19.21 53.14 -27.62
CA HIS A 32 20.50 53.72 -27.98
C HIS A 32 21.44 53.96 -26.81
N ALA A 33 21.31 53.15 -25.73
CA ALA A 33 22.24 53.23 -24.60
C ALA A 33 23.68 52.92 -25.00
N ARG A 34 24.63 53.71 -24.58
CA ARG A 34 26.07 53.57 -24.86
C ARG A 34 26.88 53.68 -23.56
N TYR A 35 27.96 52.92 -23.45
CA TYR A 35 28.98 53.11 -22.42
C TYR A 35 30.06 54.02 -22.97
N ILE A 36 30.38 55.11 -22.29
CA ILE A 36 31.46 56.00 -22.60
C ILE A 36 32.48 55.90 -21.52
N SER A 37 33.69 55.46 -21.85
CA SER A 37 34.87 55.52 -20.98
C SER A 37 35.78 56.63 -21.49
N TYR A 38 36.25 57.46 -20.59
CA TYR A 38 37.12 58.56 -20.95
C TYR A 38 38.24 58.74 -19.92
N GLN A 39 39.41 59.17 -20.41
CA GLN A 39 40.60 59.47 -19.58
C GLN A 39 41.41 60.61 -20.16
N PRO A 40 42.03 61.46 -19.27
CA PRO A 40 42.87 62.54 -19.74
C PRO A 40 44.20 62.03 -20.34
N LEU A 41 44.58 62.61 -21.43
CA LEU A 41 45.90 62.39 -22.01
C LEU A 41 46.89 63.41 -21.47
N LYS A 42 48.16 63.00 -21.27
CA LYS A 42 49.23 63.92 -20.74
C LYS A 42 49.62 65.03 -21.70
N TYR A 43 48.93 65.21 -22.84
CA TYR A 43 49.20 66.19 -23.86
C TYR A 43 48.01 67.12 -24.06
N ASN A 44 48.25 68.46 -23.95
CA ASN A 44 47.35 69.54 -24.32
C ASN A 44 45.91 69.46 -23.79
N GLY A 45 45.65 68.81 -22.66
CA GLY A 45 44.26 68.69 -22.10
C GLY A 45 43.33 67.87 -22.92
N TRP A 46 43.83 66.98 -23.75
CA TRP A 46 43.01 66.07 -24.57
C TRP A 46 42.46 64.93 -23.72
N MET A 47 41.23 64.56 -24.05
CA MET A 47 40.57 63.39 -23.48
C MET A 47 40.45 62.27 -24.48
N LEU A 48 40.86 61.06 -24.12
CA LEU A 48 40.63 59.87 -24.90
C LEU A 48 39.23 59.33 -24.51
N CYS A 49 38.34 59.25 -25.49
CA CYS A 49 36.99 58.73 -25.29
C CYS A 49 36.82 57.41 -26.07
N TYR A 50 36.35 56.43 -25.40
CA TYR A 50 35.96 55.15 -26.00
C TYR A 50 34.48 54.91 -25.82
N ILE A 51 33.74 54.71 -26.90
CA ILE A 51 32.28 54.56 -26.90
C ILE A 51 31.91 53.14 -27.36
N ILE A 52 31.20 52.39 -26.52
CA ILE A 52 30.68 51.07 -26.83
C ILE A 52 29.16 51.09 -26.80
N PRO A 53 28.48 50.61 -27.84
CA PRO A 53 27.03 50.39 -27.75
C PRO A 53 26.74 49.41 -26.61
N ALA A 54 25.71 49.71 -25.81
CA ALA A 54 25.36 48.83 -24.66
C ALA A 54 24.92 47.42 -25.07
N VAL A 55 24.47 47.26 -26.33
CA VAL A 55 24.14 45.98 -26.91
C VAL A 55 25.39 45.11 -27.10
N ASP A 56 26.47 45.71 -27.63
CA ASP A 56 27.74 45.00 -27.87
C ASP A 56 28.45 44.64 -26.57
N ALA A 57 28.30 45.44 -25.53
CA ALA A 57 28.85 45.18 -24.20
C ALA A 57 28.18 43.99 -23.50
N ARG A 58 26.97 43.62 -23.89
CA ARG A 58 26.22 42.48 -23.32
C ARG A 58 26.41 41.14 -24.06
N GLN A 59 26.81 41.17 -25.32
CA GLN A 59 26.96 39.98 -26.15
C GLN A 59 27.91 38.89 -25.54
N PRO A 60 29.05 39.24 -24.95
CA PRO A 60 29.94 38.24 -24.35
C PRO A 60 29.33 37.50 -23.17
N PHE A 61 28.32 38.08 -22.52
CA PHE A 61 27.66 37.49 -21.34
C PHE A 61 26.37 36.74 -21.64
N ALA A 62 25.82 36.83 -22.85
CA ALA A 62 24.61 36.12 -23.26
C ALA A 62 24.79 34.58 -23.17
N PHE A 63 26.00 34.10 -23.47
CA PHE A 63 26.36 32.69 -23.32
C PHE A 63 26.23 32.21 -21.87
N ILE A 64 26.66 32.99 -20.89
CA ILE A 64 26.63 32.66 -19.47
C ILE A 64 25.17 32.50 -19.00
N ASN A 65 24.29 33.43 -19.36
CA ASN A 65 22.86 33.35 -19.01
C ASN A 65 22.19 32.07 -19.60
N ASN A 66 22.48 31.73 -20.84
CA ASN A 66 21.92 30.52 -21.44
C ASN A 66 22.46 29.25 -20.77
N PHE A 67 23.74 29.25 -20.39
CA PHE A 67 24.34 28.14 -19.68
C PHE A 67 23.72 27.93 -18.30
N GLU A 68 23.49 29.01 -17.54
CA GLU A 68 22.81 28.96 -16.24
C GLU A 68 21.39 28.38 -16.36
N ILE A 69 20.59 28.81 -17.35
CA ILE A 69 19.25 28.29 -17.59
C ILE A 69 19.27 26.78 -17.87
N ILE A 70 20.20 26.31 -18.71
CA ILE A 70 20.36 24.90 -19.04
C ILE A 70 20.74 24.10 -17.78
N LEU A 71 21.65 24.61 -16.98
CA LEU A 71 22.12 23.97 -15.74
C LEU A 71 20.98 23.87 -14.70
N PHE A 72 20.18 24.92 -14.54
CA PHE A 72 18.99 24.89 -13.69
C PHE A 72 17.94 23.90 -14.19
N ALA A 73 17.67 23.87 -15.49
CA ALA A 73 16.73 22.91 -16.09
C ALA A 73 17.20 21.46 -15.86
N PHE A 74 18.49 21.19 -16.02
CA PHE A 74 19.07 19.86 -15.75
C PHE A 74 18.95 19.48 -14.28
N PHE A 75 19.24 20.41 -13.37
CA PHE A 75 19.08 20.18 -11.92
C PHE A 75 17.62 19.88 -11.54
N ILE A 76 16.66 20.64 -12.07
CA ILE A 76 15.23 20.39 -11.85
C ILE A 76 14.84 19.00 -12.37
N CYS A 77 15.34 18.60 -13.53
CA CYS A 77 15.06 17.28 -14.09
C CYS A 77 15.58 16.15 -13.17
N ILE A 78 16.78 16.29 -12.62
CA ILE A 78 17.33 15.31 -11.64
C ILE A 78 16.46 15.26 -10.38
N VAL A 79 16.06 16.40 -9.83
CA VAL A 79 15.20 16.45 -8.65
C VAL A 79 13.85 15.76 -8.90
N LEU A 80 13.23 16.02 -10.05
CA LEU A 80 11.97 15.38 -10.43
C LEU A 80 12.13 13.85 -10.58
N LEU A 81 13.21 13.38 -11.18
CA LEU A 81 13.52 11.95 -11.27
C LEU A 81 13.71 11.31 -9.90
N LEU A 82 14.40 11.98 -8.98
CA LEU A 82 14.56 11.50 -7.60
C LEU A 82 13.22 11.43 -6.86
N ILE A 83 12.39 12.46 -6.96
CA ILE A 83 11.04 12.47 -6.37
C ILE A 83 10.21 11.33 -6.93
N PHE A 84 10.23 11.11 -8.25
CA PHE A 84 9.51 10.01 -8.88
C PHE A 84 10.02 8.64 -8.42
N ALA A 85 11.34 8.45 -8.30
CA ALA A 85 11.93 7.22 -7.79
C ALA A 85 11.52 6.95 -6.33
N LEU A 86 11.59 7.96 -5.46
CA LEU A 86 11.16 7.86 -4.06
C LEU A 86 9.66 7.57 -3.95
N TRP A 87 8.84 8.21 -4.77
CA TRP A 87 7.40 7.95 -4.82
C TRP A 87 7.11 6.49 -5.20
N LYS A 88 7.80 5.96 -6.22
CA LYS A 88 7.66 4.56 -6.65
C LYS A 88 8.09 3.55 -5.58
N ILE A 89 9.19 3.83 -4.87
CA ILE A 89 9.67 3.01 -3.74
C ILE A 89 8.64 3.04 -2.60
N ASN A 90 8.11 4.21 -2.26
CA ASN A 90 7.12 4.36 -1.19
C ASN A 90 5.82 3.63 -1.51
N GLN A 91 5.32 3.70 -2.74
CA GLN A 91 4.15 2.92 -3.19
C GLN A 91 4.36 1.42 -3.04
N LYS A 92 5.53 0.90 -3.44
CA LYS A 92 5.86 -0.52 -3.30
C LYS A 92 5.92 -0.95 -1.82
N ASN A 93 6.47 -0.11 -0.96
CA ASN A 93 6.55 -0.39 0.47
C ASN A 93 5.16 -0.37 1.12
N GLN A 94 4.29 0.59 0.78
CA GLN A 94 2.92 0.63 1.30
C GLN A 94 2.10 -0.61 0.91
N THR A 95 2.17 -1.07 -0.35
CA THR A 95 1.46 -2.28 -0.77
C THR A 95 1.99 -3.54 -0.08
N SER A 96 3.29 -3.62 0.22
CA SER A 96 3.87 -4.74 0.97
C SER A 96 3.45 -4.71 2.45
N LEU A 97 3.44 -3.54 3.08
CA LEU A 97 2.97 -3.35 4.46
C LEU A 97 1.47 -3.68 4.61
N LEU A 98 0.64 -3.25 3.66
CA LEU A 98 -0.78 -3.60 3.63
C LEU A 98 -0.98 -5.10 3.47
N ARG A 99 -0.24 -5.77 2.58
CA ARG A 99 -0.29 -7.24 2.47
C ARG A 99 0.12 -7.93 3.76
N GLN A 100 1.22 -7.51 4.39
CA GLN A 100 1.66 -8.05 5.69
C GLN A 100 0.66 -7.75 6.81
N ALA A 101 -0.05 -6.62 6.74
CA ALA A 101 -1.10 -6.26 7.69
C ALA A 101 -2.40 -7.07 7.52
N HIS A 102 -2.64 -7.68 6.35
CA HIS A 102 -3.92 -8.33 6.03
C HIS A 102 -3.85 -9.85 5.92
N THR A 103 -2.66 -10.42 5.65
CA THR A 103 -2.51 -11.85 5.41
C THR A 103 -1.61 -12.54 6.42
N ASP A 104 -1.86 -13.81 6.69
CA ASP A 104 -0.95 -14.70 7.41
C ASP A 104 0.25 -15.05 6.53
N ALA A 105 1.45 -14.81 7.04
CA ALA A 105 2.69 -14.95 6.28
C ALA A 105 3.00 -16.39 5.85
N LEU A 106 2.52 -17.38 6.61
CA LEU A 106 2.76 -18.79 6.33
C LEU A 106 1.83 -19.34 5.26
N THR A 107 0.52 -19.04 5.37
CA THR A 107 -0.53 -19.67 4.58
C THR A 107 -1.05 -18.80 3.44
N GLY A 108 -0.80 -17.48 3.49
CA GLY A 108 -1.31 -16.52 2.53
C GLY A 108 -2.84 -16.38 2.56
N LEU A 109 -3.51 -16.86 3.63
CA LEU A 109 -4.91 -16.57 3.96
C LEU A 109 -4.98 -15.20 4.65
N LEU A 110 -6.19 -14.69 4.87
CA LEU A 110 -6.33 -13.52 5.73
C LEU A 110 -5.83 -13.84 7.14
N ASN A 111 -5.16 -12.87 7.77
CA ASN A 111 -4.84 -13.01 9.19
C ASN A 111 -6.10 -12.79 10.05
N LYS A 112 -6.02 -13.16 11.32
CA LYS A 112 -7.13 -13.05 12.27
C LYS A 112 -7.81 -11.70 12.25
N VAL A 113 -7.05 -10.63 12.44
CA VAL A 113 -7.57 -9.26 12.58
C VAL A 113 -8.33 -8.82 11.33
N TYR A 114 -7.75 -9.09 10.17
CA TYR A 114 -8.36 -8.67 8.92
C TYR A 114 -9.57 -9.53 8.53
N ALA A 115 -9.55 -10.83 8.83
CA ALA A 115 -10.69 -11.72 8.63
C ALA A 115 -11.87 -11.29 9.52
N GLU A 116 -11.64 -11.06 10.82
CA GLU A 116 -12.65 -10.57 11.76
C GLU A 116 -13.27 -9.25 11.32
N HIS A 117 -12.44 -8.30 10.88
CA HIS A 117 -12.89 -7.02 10.37
C HIS A 117 -13.78 -7.17 9.14
N THR A 118 -13.31 -7.93 8.13
CA THR A 118 -14.02 -8.11 6.86
C THR A 118 -15.35 -8.86 7.05
N ILE A 119 -15.39 -9.86 7.92
CA ILE A 119 -16.61 -10.58 8.27
C ILE A 119 -17.59 -9.65 8.99
N SER A 120 -17.10 -8.86 9.95
CA SER A 120 -17.93 -7.93 10.71
C SER A 120 -18.56 -6.86 9.82
N GLU A 121 -17.80 -6.31 8.87
CA GLU A 121 -18.31 -5.35 7.88
C GLU A 121 -19.36 -6.00 6.98
N TRP A 122 -19.09 -7.20 6.45
CA TRP A 122 -20.03 -7.92 5.62
C TRP A 122 -21.37 -8.16 6.31
N LEU A 123 -21.34 -8.66 7.56
CA LEU A 123 -22.56 -8.95 8.32
C LEU A 123 -23.35 -7.67 8.70
N ARG A 124 -22.65 -6.54 8.87
CA ARG A 124 -23.32 -5.26 9.19
C ARG A 124 -24.03 -4.64 7.98
N GLU A 125 -23.49 -4.83 6.78
CA GLU A 125 -24.01 -4.20 5.55
C GLU A 125 -25.07 -5.05 4.85
N LYS A 126 -25.28 -6.28 5.29
CA LYS A 126 -26.13 -7.25 4.61
C LYS A 126 -27.56 -7.20 5.11
N ASP A 127 -28.53 -7.06 4.20
CA ASP A 127 -29.90 -7.48 4.42
C ASP A 127 -29.95 -9.00 4.25
N PHE A 128 -30.36 -9.73 5.30
CA PHE A 128 -30.31 -11.19 5.33
C PHE A 128 -31.48 -11.81 4.51
N GLU A 129 -31.38 -11.78 3.18
CA GLU A 129 -32.22 -12.60 2.31
C GLU A 129 -31.72 -14.05 2.26
N ASP A 130 -30.39 -14.25 2.36
CA ASP A 130 -29.72 -15.55 2.37
C ASP A 130 -28.99 -15.80 3.69
N PHE A 131 -28.75 -17.05 4.03
CA PHE A 131 -27.97 -17.43 5.21
C PHE A 131 -26.47 -17.13 5.03
N GLN A 132 -25.79 -16.89 6.14
CA GLN A 132 -24.34 -16.75 6.23
C GLN A 132 -23.83 -17.76 7.26
N ALA A 133 -22.86 -18.59 6.93
CA ALA A 133 -22.35 -19.61 7.86
C ALA A 133 -20.91 -19.25 8.30
N LEU A 134 -20.75 -18.92 9.58
CA LEU A 134 -19.45 -18.74 10.20
C LEU A 134 -18.94 -20.06 10.76
N MET A 135 -17.75 -20.46 10.34
CA MET A 135 -17.11 -21.71 10.74
C MET A 135 -15.81 -21.43 11.46
N MET A 136 -15.59 -22.09 12.58
CA MET A 136 -14.31 -22.22 13.26
C MET A 136 -13.79 -23.63 13.01
N ILE A 137 -12.57 -23.76 12.52
CA ILE A 137 -11.92 -25.03 12.15
C ILE A 137 -10.62 -25.15 12.91
N ASP A 138 -10.37 -26.33 13.45
CA ASP A 138 -9.13 -26.64 14.17
C ASP A 138 -8.60 -28.01 13.68
N MET A 139 -7.31 -28.08 13.35
CA MET A 139 -6.69 -29.31 12.88
C MET A 139 -6.46 -30.27 14.04
N ASP A 140 -7.10 -31.41 13.99
CA ASP A 140 -6.99 -32.42 15.05
C ASP A 140 -5.56 -32.96 15.14
N TYR A 141 -5.05 -33.02 16.38
CA TYR A 141 -3.74 -33.60 16.68
C TYR A 141 -2.55 -32.91 15.96
N PHE A 142 -2.66 -31.66 15.55
CA PHE A 142 -1.59 -30.93 14.86
C PHE A 142 -0.30 -30.87 15.68
N LYS A 143 -0.41 -30.72 17.00
CA LYS A 143 0.76 -30.80 17.90
C LYS A 143 1.53 -32.11 17.74
N GLN A 144 0.84 -33.25 17.60
CA GLN A 144 1.50 -34.52 17.36
C GLN A 144 2.26 -34.60 16.05
N ILE A 145 1.77 -33.91 15.01
CA ILE A 145 2.48 -33.77 13.73
C ILE A 145 3.80 -33.02 13.96
N ASN A 146 3.75 -31.88 14.65
CA ASN A 146 4.95 -31.13 14.99
C ASN A 146 5.94 -31.92 15.83
N ASP A 147 5.44 -32.61 16.87
CA ASP A 147 6.28 -33.39 17.81
C ASP A 147 6.93 -34.61 17.12
N THR A 148 6.26 -35.20 16.11
CA THR A 148 6.74 -36.39 15.40
C THR A 148 7.62 -36.06 14.19
N TYR A 149 7.23 -35.07 13.40
CA TYR A 149 7.85 -34.78 12.10
C TYR A 149 8.59 -33.44 12.05
N GLY A 150 8.55 -32.67 13.15
CA GLY A 150 9.19 -31.36 13.28
C GLY A 150 8.33 -30.20 12.76
N HIS A 151 8.64 -28.99 13.24
CA HIS A 151 7.88 -27.78 12.91
C HIS A 151 7.89 -27.42 11.43
N ALA A 152 8.99 -27.70 10.70
CA ALA A 152 9.05 -27.45 9.26
C ALA A 152 8.02 -28.27 8.47
N THR A 153 7.80 -29.55 8.88
CA THR A 153 6.75 -30.40 8.32
C THR A 153 5.35 -29.88 8.70
N GLY A 154 5.17 -29.47 9.97
CA GLY A 154 3.93 -28.83 10.41
C GLY A 154 3.57 -27.58 9.59
N ASP A 155 4.55 -26.72 9.31
CA ASP A 155 4.37 -25.54 8.46
C ASP A 155 3.93 -25.93 7.04
N GLN A 156 4.49 -27.00 6.49
CA GLN A 156 4.08 -27.51 5.17
C GLN A 156 2.66 -28.05 5.19
N VAL A 157 2.29 -28.80 6.22
CA VAL A 157 0.91 -29.30 6.44
C VAL A 157 -0.07 -28.14 6.53
N LEU A 158 0.25 -27.04 7.24
CA LEU A 158 -0.59 -25.86 7.30
C LEU A 158 -0.78 -25.17 5.94
N LYS A 159 0.28 -25.11 5.12
CA LYS A 159 0.19 -24.57 3.76
C LYS A 159 -0.71 -25.42 2.85
N ILE A 160 -0.56 -26.74 2.93
CA ILE A 160 -1.39 -27.71 2.16
C ILE A 160 -2.85 -27.57 2.59
N PHE A 161 -3.11 -27.56 3.91
CA PHE A 161 -4.47 -27.39 4.43
C PHE A 161 -5.10 -26.05 4.04
N ALA A 162 -4.34 -24.96 4.08
CA ALA A 162 -4.80 -23.66 3.61
C ALA A 162 -5.13 -23.65 2.10
N GLY A 163 -4.32 -24.31 1.28
CA GLY A 163 -4.58 -24.54 -0.15
C GLY A 163 -5.87 -25.32 -0.36
N PHE A 164 -6.03 -26.42 0.37
CA PHE A 164 -7.24 -27.22 0.36
C PHE A 164 -8.48 -26.40 0.72
N LEU A 165 -8.44 -25.60 1.77
CA LEU A 165 -9.56 -24.72 2.12
C LEU A 165 -9.92 -23.74 0.99
N LYS A 166 -8.93 -23.14 0.32
CA LYS A 166 -9.18 -22.27 -0.84
C LYS A 166 -9.90 -22.98 -1.99
N GLU A 167 -9.66 -24.26 -2.18
CA GLU A 167 -10.31 -25.06 -3.22
C GLU A 167 -11.73 -25.51 -2.83
N GLN A 168 -12.01 -25.66 -1.53
CA GLN A 168 -13.34 -26.10 -1.05
C GLN A 168 -14.35 -24.94 -0.97
N PHE A 169 -13.91 -23.69 -0.84
CA PHE A 169 -14.76 -22.53 -0.70
C PHE A 169 -14.67 -21.61 -1.91
N ARG A 170 -15.67 -20.75 -2.11
CA ARG A 170 -15.74 -19.82 -3.23
C ARG A 170 -14.76 -18.67 -3.02
N THR A 171 -14.33 -18.03 -4.10
CA THR A 171 -13.49 -16.81 -4.05
C THR A 171 -14.21 -15.63 -3.37
N THR A 172 -15.53 -15.68 -3.26
CA THR A 172 -16.37 -14.70 -2.56
C THR A 172 -16.43 -14.93 -1.06
N ASP A 173 -16.15 -16.17 -0.60
CA ASP A 173 -16.14 -16.50 0.83
C ASP A 173 -14.90 -15.90 1.51
N ILE A 174 -14.98 -15.68 2.80
CA ILE A 174 -13.87 -15.13 3.57
C ILE A 174 -13.17 -16.26 4.31
N ILE A 175 -11.87 -16.44 4.08
CA ILE A 175 -11.06 -17.48 4.70
C ILE A 175 -9.88 -16.82 5.41
N GLY A 176 -9.76 -17.05 6.72
CA GLY A 176 -8.68 -16.52 7.55
C GLY A 176 -8.04 -17.60 8.42
N ARG A 177 -6.77 -17.38 8.79
CA ARG A 177 -6.10 -18.15 9.83
C ARG A 177 -6.10 -17.34 11.13
N VAL A 178 -6.65 -17.93 12.19
CA VAL A 178 -6.82 -17.29 13.50
C VAL A 178 -5.50 -17.37 14.30
N GLY A 179 -4.79 -18.47 14.20
CA GLY A 179 -3.50 -18.70 14.83
C GLY A 179 -3.21 -20.19 15.00
N GLY A 180 -1.95 -20.58 15.07
CA GLY A 180 -1.60 -22.01 15.21
C GLY A 180 -2.20 -22.86 14.10
N ASP A 181 -3.07 -23.78 14.49
CA ASP A 181 -3.83 -24.73 13.67
C ASP A 181 -5.31 -24.35 13.49
N GLU A 182 -5.70 -23.13 13.88
CA GLU A 182 -7.07 -22.64 13.83
C GLU A 182 -7.33 -21.77 12.61
N PHE A 183 -8.48 -22.01 11.95
CA PHE A 183 -8.96 -21.27 10.78
C PHE A 183 -10.39 -20.80 10.98
N MET A 184 -10.75 -19.70 10.35
CA MET A 184 -12.08 -19.10 10.38
C MET A 184 -12.57 -18.86 8.95
N ILE A 185 -13.82 -19.25 8.67
CA ILE A 185 -14.40 -19.12 7.34
C ILE A 185 -15.81 -18.56 7.44
N LEU A 186 -16.13 -17.58 6.61
CA LEU A 186 -17.51 -17.16 6.38
C LEU A 186 -17.94 -17.61 4.98
N MET A 187 -18.86 -18.55 4.91
CA MET A 187 -19.61 -18.86 3.68
C MET A 187 -20.69 -17.79 3.50
N LYS A 188 -20.67 -17.12 2.35
CA LYS A 188 -21.62 -16.06 2.02
C LYS A 188 -22.79 -16.58 1.18
N ASN A 189 -23.98 -16.01 1.42
CA ASN A 189 -25.16 -16.23 0.59
C ASN A 189 -25.47 -17.73 0.39
N VAL A 190 -25.66 -18.42 1.50
CA VAL A 190 -26.08 -19.81 1.50
C VAL A 190 -27.61 -19.86 1.45
N ARG A 191 -28.18 -20.53 0.44
CA ARG A 191 -29.61 -20.47 0.19
C ARG A 191 -30.46 -21.34 1.12
N LEU A 192 -29.89 -22.40 1.64
CA LEU A 192 -30.58 -23.38 2.50
C LEU A 192 -29.62 -23.92 3.55
N ASP A 193 -30.10 -24.12 4.75
CA ASP A 193 -29.36 -24.71 5.86
C ASP A 193 -28.83 -26.13 5.50
N TYR A 194 -29.62 -26.95 4.85
CA TYR A 194 -29.19 -28.23 4.34
C TYR A 194 -27.95 -28.18 3.41
N SER A 195 -27.75 -27.07 2.71
CA SER A 195 -26.58 -26.93 1.84
C SER A 195 -25.27 -26.80 2.64
N ILE A 196 -25.33 -26.31 3.89
CA ILE A 196 -24.20 -26.25 4.80
C ILE A 196 -23.74 -27.64 5.20
N HIS A 197 -24.67 -28.50 5.61
CA HIS A 197 -24.41 -29.89 5.94
C HIS A 197 -23.75 -30.67 4.78
N LEU A 198 -24.30 -30.54 3.59
CA LEU A 198 -23.75 -31.18 2.39
C LEU A 198 -22.35 -30.68 2.07
N HIS A 199 -22.13 -29.38 2.19
CA HIS A 199 -20.82 -28.79 1.94
C HIS A 199 -19.78 -29.31 2.95
N LEU A 200 -20.08 -29.30 4.24
CA LEU A 200 -19.23 -29.82 5.27
C LEU A 200 -18.95 -31.32 5.13
N GLN A 201 -19.96 -32.11 4.77
CA GLN A 201 -19.78 -33.54 4.51
C GLN A 201 -18.83 -33.79 3.33
N LYS A 202 -18.98 -33.01 2.25
CA LYS A 202 -18.10 -33.08 1.09
C LYS A 202 -16.67 -32.64 1.45
N LEU A 203 -16.51 -31.59 2.27
CA LEU A 203 -15.22 -31.12 2.77
C LEU A 203 -14.49 -32.28 3.50
N TYR A 204 -15.17 -32.99 4.39
CA TYR A 204 -14.57 -34.13 5.09
C TYR A 204 -14.16 -35.25 4.14
N THR A 205 -15.00 -35.57 3.17
CA THR A 205 -14.69 -36.62 2.16
C THR A 205 -13.43 -36.21 1.37
N ASN A 206 -13.34 -34.95 0.96
CA ASN A 206 -12.20 -34.46 0.19
C ASN A 206 -10.92 -34.38 1.06
N LEU A 207 -11.05 -34.03 2.33
CA LEU A 207 -9.92 -33.97 3.29
C LEU A 207 -9.24 -35.34 3.44
N GLN A 208 -10.01 -36.42 3.47
CA GLN A 208 -9.49 -37.80 3.56
C GLN A 208 -8.68 -38.21 2.33
N ASN A 209 -8.89 -37.54 1.19
CA ASN A 209 -8.20 -37.84 -0.08
C ASN A 209 -6.88 -37.06 -0.24
N ILE A 210 -6.57 -36.15 0.68
CA ILE A 210 -5.29 -35.44 0.64
C ILE A 210 -4.17 -36.40 1.00
N ASP A 211 -3.20 -36.50 0.12
CA ASP A 211 -1.96 -37.22 0.38
C ASP A 211 -0.84 -36.22 0.72
N ILE A 212 -0.20 -36.49 1.85
CA ILE A 212 0.94 -35.68 2.33
C ILE A 212 2.10 -36.63 2.62
N PRO A 213 3.01 -36.82 1.67
CA PRO A 213 4.11 -37.75 1.80
C PRO A 213 4.98 -37.51 3.05
N GLU A 214 5.13 -36.25 3.45
CA GLU A 214 5.96 -35.82 4.58
C GLU A 214 5.48 -36.34 5.94
N ILE A 215 4.23 -36.81 6.04
CA ILE A 215 3.66 -37.39 7.25
C ILE A 215 3.34 -38.90 7.09
N ASN A 216 4.06 -39.56 6.19
CA ASN A 216 3.98 -41.01 5.98
C ASN A 216 2.56 -41.54 5.76
N GLY A 217 1.75 -40.84 4.95
CA GLY A 217 0.37 -41.22 4.63
C GLY A 217 -0.64 -41.08 5.77
N ARG A 218 -0.25 -40.40 6.89
CA ARG A 218 -1.21 -40.05 7.93
C ARG A 218 -2.29 -39.13 7.37
N LYS A 219 -3.55 -39.50 7.56
CA LYS A 219 -4.68 -38.67 7.11
C LYS A 219 -4.87 -37.46 8.03
N LEU A 220 -5.15 -36.32 7.42
CA LEU A 220 -5.54 -35.13 8.16
C LEU A 220 -6.96 -35.28 8.69
N SER A 221 -7.17 -34.71 9.87
CA SER A 221 -8.47 -34.56 10.50
C SER A 221 -8.62 -33.14 11.02
N CYS A 222 -9.82 -32.64 11.02
CA CYS A 222 -10.16 -31.38 11.65
C CYS A 222 -11.51 -31.47 12.38
N SER A 223 -11.69 -30.63 13.37
CA SER A 223 -12.97 -30.40 14.02
C SER A 223 -13.51 -29.05 13.55
N ILE A 224 -14.82 -28.98 13.29
CA ILE A 224 -15.49 -27.77 12.79
C ILE A 224 -16.67 -27.43 13.66
N GLY A 225 -16.76 -26.18 14.10
CA GLY A 225 -17.95 -25.60 14.69
C GLY A 225 -18.53 -24.56 13.76
N CYS A 226 -19.85 -24.59 13.56
CA CYS A 226 -20.55 -23.70 12.65
C CYS A 226 -21.69 -22.98 13.37
N ALA A 227 -21.86 -21.67 13.10
CA ALA A 227 -23.03 -20.89 13.49
C ALA A 227 -23.56 -20.13 12.28
N VAL A 228 -24.89 -19.99 12.19
CA VAL A 228 -25.59 -19.51 10.99
C VAL A 228 -26.31 -18.20 11.27
N ALA A 229 -26.07 -17.18 10.48
CA ALA A 229 -26.85 -15.96 10.47
C ALA A 229 -27.98 -16.05 9.42
N PRO A 230 -29.17 -15.47 9.70
CA PRO A 230 -29.56 -14.85 10.95
C PRO A 230 -30.06 -15.83 12.03
N THR A 231 -30.13 -17.15 11.75
CA THR A 231 -30.78 -18.16 12.60
C THR A 231 -30.24 -18.21 14.02
N ASP A 232 -28.90 -18.24 14.17
CA ASP A 232 -28.25 -18.36 15.48
C ASP A 232 -27.94 -16.98 16.07
N ALA A 233 -27.46 -16.06 15.25
CA ALA A 233 -27.15 -14.67 15.59
C ALA A 233 -26.92 -13.81 14.34
N GLU A 234 -26.92 -12.49 14.49
CA GLU A 234 -26.70 -11.54 13.38
C GLU A 234 -25.34 -10.86 13.44
N SER A 235 -24.72 -10.77 14.62
CA SER A 235 -23.43 -10.11 14.78
C SER A 235 -22.25 -11.09 14.76
N PHE A 236 -21.11 -10.63 14.22
CA PHE A 236 -19.88 -11.43 14.22
C PHE A 236 -19.51 -11.95 15.62
N SER A 237 -19.53 -11.10 16.62
CA SER A 237 -19.11 -11.49 17.98
C SER A 237 -19.96 -12.60 18.59
N GLN A 238 -21.25 -12.59 18.29
CA GLN A 238 -22.17 -13.64 18.74
C GLN A 238 -21.95 -14.94 17.93
N LEU A 239 -21.90 -14.85 16.59
CA LEU A 239 -21.64 -15.99 15.73
C LEU A 239 -20.31 -16.67 16.07
N TYR A 240 -19.26 -15.87 16.28
CA TYR A 240 -17.94 -16.40 16.67
C TYR A 240 -18.02 -17.23 17.95
N ARG A 241 -18.66 -16.70 18.99
CA ARG A 241 -18.83 -17.42 20.26
C ARG A 241 -19.63 -18.71 20.10
N LEU A 242 -20.67 -18.70 19.26
CA LEU A 242 -21.53 -19.88 19.03
C LEU A 242 -20.80 -20.92 18.17
N ALA A 243 -20.06 -20.52 17.15
CA ALA A 243 -19.22 -21.40 16.35
C ALA A 243 -18.09 -22.01 17.18
N ASP A 244 -17.46 -21.24 18.07
CA ASP A 244 -16.44 -21.76 19.01
C ASP A 244 -17.02 -22.78 19.98
N HIS A 245 -18.22 -22.53 20.53
CA HIS A 245 -18.94 -23.50 21.35
C HIS A 245 -19.26 -24.81 20.58
N ALA A 246 -19.68 -24.70 19.34
CA ALA A 246 -19.94 -25.85 18.46
C ALA A 246 -18.64 -26.61 18.16
N LEU A 247 -17.51 -25.91 17.92
CA LEU A 247 -16.19 -26.49 17.73
C LEU A 247 -15.73 -27.25 18.98
N TYR A 248 -15.91 -26.68 20.15
CA TYR A 248 -15.62 -27.34 21.41
C TYR A 248 -16.43 -28.64 21.57
N THR A 249 -17.72 -28.61 21.23
CA THR A 249 -18.61 -29.80 21.25
C THR A 249 -18.13 -30.86 20.24
N ALA A 250 -17.67 -30.46 19.05
CA ALA A 250 -17.10 -31.38 18.08
C ALA A 250 -15.85 -32.09 18.61
N LYS A 251 -14.96 -31.33 19.29
CA LYS A 251 -13.74 -31.86 19.93
C LYS A 251 -14.07 -32.83 21.08
N GLN A 252 -15.05 -32.51 21.91
CA GLN A 252 -15.50 -33.40 23.00
C GLN A 252 -16.12 -34.69 22.53
N ASN A 253 -16.88 -34.63 21.44
CA ASN A 253 -17.55 -35.80 20.86
C ASN A 253 -16.64 -36.72 20.03
N GLY A 254 -15.30 -36.60 20.18
CA GLY A 254 -14.32 -37.51 19.59
C GLY A 254 -13.61 -36.94 18.36
N ARG A 255 -13.69 -35.66 18.08
CA ARG A 255 -13.03 -34.96 16.96
C ARG A 255 -13.43 -35.50 15.57
N GLY A 256 -12.75 -35.07 14.52
CA GLY A 256 -12.99 -35.54 13.15
C GLY A 256 -14.42 -35.35 12.69
N ARG A 257 -15.08 -34.26 13.08
CA ARG A 257 -16.47 -33.98 12.80
C ARG A 257 -16.79 -32.52 12.77
N PHE A 258 -17.94 -32.20 12.21
CA PHE A 258 -18.51 -30.87 12.35
C PHE A 258 -19.74 -30.90 13.26
N VAL A 259 -20.03 -29.76 13.86
CA VAL A 259 -21.23 -29.49 14.66
C VAL A 259 -21.76 -28.13 14.27
N ILE A 260 -23.07 -28.05 13.97
CA ILE A 260 -23.76 -26.79 13.74
C ILE A 260 -24.49 -26.42 15.02
N TYR A 261 -24.40 -25.16 15.42
CA TYR A 261 -24.86 -24.72 16.74
C TYR A 261 -26.36 -24.97 16.97
N HIS A 262 -27.23 -24.65 16.01
CA HIS A 262 -28.68 -24.86 16.18
C HIS A 262 -29.07 -26.34 16.28
N ASP A 263 -28.27 -27.27 15.76
CA ASP A 263 -28.51 -28.71 15.96
C ASP A 263 -28.35 -29.09 17.44
N ILE A 264 -27.37 -28.49 18.15
CA ILE A 264 -27.20 -28.68 19.59
C ILE A 264 -28.44 -28.17 20.35
N LYS A 265 -28.90 -26.99 19.98
CA LYS A 265 -30.05 -26.36 20.61
C LYS A 265 -31.34 -27.20 20.46
N ASN A 266 -31.60 -27.67 19.24
CA ASN A 266 -32.75 -28.52 18.91
C ASN A 266 -32.71 -29.84 19.67
N GLN A 267 -31.54 -30.49 19.84
CA GLN A 267 -31.39 -31.72 20.64
C GLN A 267 -31.68 -31.48 22.13
N GLN A 268 -31.28 -30.35 22.69
CA GLN A 268 -31.53 -30.00 24.10
C GLN A 268 -33.03 -29.74 24.36
N GLU A 269 -33.71 -29.06 23.43
CA GLU A 269 -35.13 -28.81 23.52
C GLU A 269 -35.97 -30.11 23.42
N THR A 270 -35.52 -31.07 22.58
CA THR A 270 -36.22 -32.38 22.44
C THR A 270 -36.05 -33.27 23.67
N VAL A 271 -34.96 -33.11 24.43
CA VAL A 271 -34.72 -33.89 25.69
C VAL A 271 -35.52 -33.33 26.85
N LEU A 272 -35.90 -32.05 26.79
CA LEU A 272 -36.64 -31.37 27.86
C LEU A 272 -38.19 -31.39 27.65
N SER A 273 -38.66 -31.80 26.50
CA SER A 273 -40.09 -31.99 26.15
C SER A 273 -40.53 -33.44 26.36
#